data_f5ea8eb7643814d33522a2750bc3c9f8
#
_entry.id   f5ea8eb7643814d33522a2750bc3c9f8
#
_cell.length_a   1.000
_cell.length_b   1.000
_cell.length_c   1.000
_cell.angle_alpha   90.00
_cell.angle_beta   90.00
_cell.angle_gamma   90.00
#
_symmetry.space_group_name_H-M   'P 1'
#
loop_
_entity.id
_entity.type
_entity.pdbx_description
1 polymer ?
#
loop_
_entity_poly.entity_id
_entity_poly.type
_entity_poly.pdbx_seq_one_letter_code
_entity_poly.pdbx_strand_id
1 'polypeptide(L)'
;RRQRQMCIRDRSKVYEGNVVKDESVTPFGIRSIEIIPNKGFFLNGKKTVFKGVCNHHDLGPLGAAVNVAALRRQLTLLKDMGCDAIRTSHNMPAPELVELCDEMGFMMMIEPFDEWDIAKCDNGYHRYFDEWAERDMVNMLRHYRNNPSVVMWSIGNEVPTQCSAEGYKVASFLQDICHREDPTRPVTCGMD
;
A
#
# COMPACT_ATOMS: atom_id res chain seq x y z
N ARG A 1 -7.09 19.83 -15.62
CA ARG A 1 -6.13 20.23 -14.55
C ARG A 1 -5.93 19.02 -13.66
N ARG A 2 -4.74 18.39 -13.74
CA ARG A 2 -4.36 17.25 -12.91
C ARG A 2 -4.36 17.72 -11.45
N GLN A 3 -5.13 17.04 -10.58
CA GLN A 3 -4.94 17.19 -9.14
C GLN A 3 -3.54 16.64 -8.82
N ARG A 4 -2.60 17.54 -8.57
CA ARG A 4 -1.31 17.15 -7.99
C ARG A 4 -1.63 16.73 -6.56
N GLN A 5 -1.42 15.45 -6.24
CA GLN A 5 -1.20 15.06 -4.86
C GLN A 5 0.01 15.88 -4.40
N MET A 6 -0.21 16.76 -3.41
CA MET A 6 0.89 17.57 -2.91
C MET A 6 1.79 16.69 -2.06
N CYS A 7 2.86 16.18 -2.65
CA CYS A 7 3.97 15.66 -1.88
C CYS A 7 4.64 16.86 -1.22
N ILE A 8 4.47 17.01 0.07
CA ILE A 8 5.07 18.05 0.88
C ILE A 8 6.36 17.49 1.45
N ARG A 9 7.40 18.32 1.50
CA ARG A 9 8.65 18.00 2.18
C ARG A 9 8.82 18.96 3.33
N ASP A 10 8.69 18.48 4.55
CA ASP A 10 9.09 19.21 5.73
C ASP A 10 10.60 19.08 5.93
N ARG A 11 11.24 20.18 6.31
CA ARG A 11 12.69 20.23 6.54
C ARG A 11 12.99 20.79 7.91
N SER A 12 13.49 19.92 8.79
CA SER A 12 13.94 20.26 10.12
C SER A 12 15.44 20.42 10.14
N LYS A 13 15.95 21.48 10.75
CA LYS A 13 17.39 21.75 10.89
C LYS A 13 17.74 22.00 12.35
N VAL A 14 18.84 21.42 12.79
CA VAL A 14 19.46 21.67 14.10
C VAL A 14 20.65 22.59 13.90
N TYR A 15 20.73 23.66 14.69
CA TYR A 15 21.79 24.65 14.62
C TYR A 15 22.63 24.67 15.89
N GLU A 16 23.93 24.88 15.74
CA GLU A 16 24.82 25.34 16.79
C GLU A 16 25.34 26.75 16.39
N GLY A 17 24.82 27.78 17.06
CA GLY A 17 24.99 29.15 16.58
C GLY A 17 24.37 29.35 15.21
N ASN A 18 25.15 29.75 14.20
CA ASN A 18 24.72 29.92 12.82
C ASN A 18 25.07 28.72 11.90
N VAL A 19 25.61 27.65 12.46
CA VAL A 19 26.04 26.48 11.70
C VAL A 19 24.99 25.39 11.78
N VAL A 20 24.54 24.89 10.63
CA VAL A 20 23.67 23.70 10.57
C VAL A 20 24.50 22.47 10.98
N LYS A 21 24.06 21.76 12.01
CA LYS A 21 24.72 20.54 12.50
C LYS A 21 24.03 19.29 12.01
N ASP A 22 22.71 19.36 11.80
CA ASP A 22 21.93 18.24 11.30
C ASP A 22 20.73 18.74 10.50
N GLU A 23 20.29 17.95 9.53
CA GLU A 23 19.13 18.24 8.70
C GLU A 23 18.35 16.96 8.43
N SER A 24 17.04 17.00 8.63
CA SER A 24 16.12 15.92 8.27
C SER A 24 15.05 16.43 7.32
N VAL A 25 14.73 15.62 6.31
CA VAL A 25 13.64 15.88 5.36
C VAL A 25 12.60 14.78 5.47
N THR A 26 11.38 15.16 5.85
CA THR A 26 10.25 14.23 5.98
C THR A 26 9.25 14.47 4.85
N PRO A 27 9.11 13.55 3.89
CA PRO A 27 8.04 13.62 2.89
C PRO A 27 6.71 13.26 3.54
N PHE A 28 5.65 14.01 3.22
CA PHE A 28 4.28 13.67 3.61
C PHE A 28 3.27 14.28 2.61
N GLY A 29 2.01 13.88 2.72
CA GLY A 29 0.94 14.45 1.91
C GLY A 29 -0.31 14.68 2.73
N ILE A 30 -1.08 15.70 2.37
CA ILE A 30 -2.37 16.01 2.99
C ILE A 30 -3.47 15.65 1.99
N ARG A 31 -4.36 14.79 2.39
CA ARG A 31 -5.55 14.40 1.63
C ARG A 31 -6.66 13.94 2.57
N SER A 32 -7.87 13.96 2.07
CA SER A 32 -9.00 13.26 2.70
C SER A 32 -9.43 12.08 1.83
N ILE A 33 -9.73 10.96 2.47
CA ILE A 33 -10.36 9.80 1.85
C ILE A 33 -11.63 9.46 2.63
N GLU A 34 -12.66 9.09 1.89
CA GLU A 34 -13.95 8.75 2.47
C GLU A 34 -14.61 7.64 1.63
N ILE A 35 -15.17 6.64 2.29
CA ILE A 35 -16.06 5.66 1.66
C ILE A 35 -17.48 5.91 2.16
N ILE A 36 -18.36 6.26 1.25
CA ILE A 36 -19.76 6.48 1.57
C ILE A 36 -20.57 5.30 1.04
N PRO A 37 -21.30 4.56 1.91
CA PRO A 37 -22.14 3.45 1.48
C PRO A 37 -23.05 3.84 0.32
N ASN A 38 -23.11 3.00 -0.70
CA ASN A 38 -23.87 3.19 -1.95
C ASN A 38 -23.45 4.39 -2.82
N LYS A 39 -22.44 5.17 -2.42
CA LYS A 39 -21.90 6.28 -3.23
C LYS A 39 -20.48 6.01 -3.73
N GLY A 40 -19.71 5.21 -2.99
CA GLY A 40 -18.36 4.80 -3.36
C GLY A 40 -17.24 5.59 -2.68
N PHE A 41 -16.07 5.61 -3.30
CA PHE A 41 -14.85 6.22 -2.79
C PHE A 41 -14.75 7.71 -3.20
N PHE A 42 -14.34 8.53 -2.26
CA PHE A 42 -14.12 9.96 -2.45
C PHE A 42 -12.68 10.33 -2.05
N LEU A 43 -11.99 11.05 -2.92
CA LEU A 43 -10.68 11.62 -2.67
C LEU A 43 -10.79 13.14 -2.67
N ASN A 44 -10.44 13.79 -1.56
CA ASN A 44 -10.57 15.24 -1.39
C ASN A 44 -11.98 15.76 -1.73
N GLY A 45 -13.00 15.07 -1.24
CA GLY A 45 -14.41 15.39 -1.46
C GLY A 45 -14.94 15.09 -2.87
N LYS A 46 -14.11 14.57 -3.79
CA LYS A 46 -14.52 14.23 -5.15
C LYS A 46 -14.68 12.71 -5.30
N LYS A 47 -15.85 12.29 -5.80
CA LYS A 47 -16.07 10.88 -6.17
C LYS A 47 -15.03 10.43 -7.18
N THR A 48 -14.34 9.35 -6.87
CA THR A 48 -13.24 8.82 -7.67
C THR A 48 -13.46 7.34 -7.92
N VAL A 49 -13.20 6.90 -9.14
CA VAL A 49 -13.21 5.48 -9.54
C VAL A 49 -11.77 5.09 -9.83
N PHE A 50 -11.31 4.00 -9.24
CA PHE A 50 -9.98 3.47 -9.50
C PHE A 50 -9.90 2.91 -10.92
N LYS A 51 -8.94 3.40 -11.69
CA LYS A 51 -8.53 2.84 -12.98
C LYS A 51 -7.17 2.20 -12.78
N GLY A 52 -7.16 0.98 -12.28
CA GLY A 52 -5.95 0.39 -11.74
C GLY A 52 -5.65 -0.99 -12.30
N VAL A 53 -4.48 -1.46 -11.92
CA VAL A 53 -3.96 -2.79 -12.23
C VAL A 53 -3.53 -3.49 -10.94
N CYS A 54 -3.58 -4.83 -10.97
CA CYS A 54 -2.85 -5.67 -10.03
C CYS A 54 -1.39 -5.74 -10.51
N ASN A 55 -0.47 -5.24 -9.71
CA ASN A 55 0.94 -5.14 -10.07
C ASN A 55 1.76 -6.09 -9.22
N HIS A 56 2.25 -7.16 -9.83
CA HIS A 56 3.14 -8.12 -9.18
C HIS A 56 4.55 -7.53 -9.04
N HIS A 57 5.29 -8.00 -8.03
CA HIS A 57 6.66 -7.60 -7.80
C HIS A 57 7.59 -8.27 -8.83
N ASP A 58 7.54 -7.78 -10.06
CA ASP A 58 8.26 -8.29 -11.21
C ASP A 58 8.61 -7.15 -12.18
N LEU A 59 9.86 -7.09 -12.61
CA LEU A 59 10.38 -6.14 -13.58
C LEU A 59 10.85 -6.82 -14.87
N GLY A 60 10.21 -7.93 -15.27
CA GLY A 60 10.51 -8.68 -16.47
C GLY A 60 11.91 -9.31 -16.40
N PRO A 61 12.87 -8.93 -17.29
CA PRO A 61 14.21 -9.52 -17.28
C PRO A 61 14.99 -9.34 -15.98
N LEU A 62 14.59 -8.39 -15.15
CA LEU A 62 15.21 -8.14 -13.83
C LEU A 62 14.59 -8.99 -12.72
N GLY A 63 13.48 -9.68 -12.99
CA GLY A 63 12.75 -10.45 -11.99
C GLY A 63 12.33 -9.58 -10.81
N ALA A 64 12.58 -10.05 -9.59
CA ALA A 64 12.24 -9.35 -8.35
C ALA A 64 13.30 -8.32 -7.90
N ALA A 65 14.34 -8.06 -8.68
CA ALA A 65 15.34 -7.05 -8.35
C ALA A 65 14.75 -5.64 -8.45
N VAL A 66 14.91 -4.85 -7.37
CA VAL A 66 14.43 -3.46 -7.35
C VAL A 66 15.35 -2.57 -8.18
N ASN A 67 14.78 -1.90 -9.17
CA ASN A 67 15.46 -0.90 -9.97
C ASN A 67 14.54 0.30 -10.20
N VAL A 68 14.90 1.45 -9.63
CA VAL A 68 14.07 2.66 -9.64
C VAL A 68 13.75 3.15 -11.05
N ALA A 69 14.70 3.07 -11.98
CA ALA A 69 14.47 3.49 -13.36
C ALA A 69 13.47 2.58 -14.09
N ALA A 70 13.57 1.25 -13.84
CA ALA A 70 12.62 0.29 -14.39
C ALA A 70 11.22 0.44 -13.79
N LEU A 71 11.12 0.64 -12.47
CA LEU A 71 9.85 0.95 -11.79
C LEU A 71 9.22 2.24 -12.35
N ARG A 72 10.00 3.31 -12.49
CA ARG A 72 9.52 4.57 -13.07
C ARG A 72 9.01 4.39 -14.50
N ARG A 73 9.73 3.60 -15.33
CA ARG A 73 9.29 3.27 -16.67
C ARG A 73 7.96 2.51 -16.65
N GLN A 74 7.82 1.49 -15.79
CA GLN A 74 6.59 0.72 -15.64
C GLN A 74 5.41 1.65 -15.26
N LEU A 75 5.59 2.50 -14.24
CA LEU A 75 4.57 3.46 -13.82
C LEU A 75 4.23 4.49 -14.90
N THR A 76 5.21 4.91 -15.70
CA THR A 76 4.96 5.81 -16.83
C THR A 76 4.07 5.15 -17.87
N LEU A 77 4.34 3.90 -18.25
CA LEU A 77 3.50 3.15 -19.18
C LEU A 77 2.07 2.97 -18.65
N LEU A 78 1.92 2.69 -17.35
CA LEU A 78 0.59 2.60 -16.72
C LEU A 78 -0.14 3.95 -16.77
N LYS A 79 0.54 5.07 -16.53
CA LYS A 79 -0.04 6.42 -16.68
C LYS A 79 -0.47 6.70 -18.11
N ASP A 80 0.34 6.34 -19.09
CA ASP A 80 0.04 6.54 -20.50
C ASP A 80 -1.18 5.72 -20.95
N MET A 81 -1.40 4.54 -20.34
CA MET A 81 -2.63 3.76 -20.50
C MET A 81 -3.86 4.38 -19.82
N GLY A 82 -3.66 5.41 -18.99
CA GLY A 82 -4.75 6.05 -18.22
C GLY A 82 -4.97 5.46 -16.83
N CYS A 83 -4.05 4.63 -16.32
CA CYS A 83 -4.12 4.10 -14.96
C CYS A 83 -3.82 5.20 -13.92
N ASP A 84 -4.54 5.15 -12.81
CA ASP A 84 -4.37 6.04 -11.66
C ASP A 84 -4.29 5.28 -10.33
N ALA A 85 -4.36 3.94 -10.35
CA ALA A 85 -4.32 3.10 -9.16
C ALA A 85 -3.51 1.82 -9.37
N ILE A 86 -2.96 1.30 -8.27
CA ILE A 86 -2.22 0.04 -8.23
C ILE A 86 -2.64 -0.75 -6.97
N ARG A 87 -2.90 -2.04 -7.14
CA ARG A 87 -2.92 -3.02 -6.07
C ARG A 87 -1.60 -3.80 -6.10
N THR A 88 -0.91 -3.89 -4.97
CA THR A 88 0.32 -4.69 -4.88
C THR A 88 -0.05 -6.16 -4.71
N SER A 89 0.18 -6.95 -5.72
CA SER A 89 -0.25 -8.36 -5.81
C SER A 89 0.93 -9.28 -5.54
N HIS A 90 0.92 -10.06 -4.59
CA HIS A 90 0.15 -10.18 -3.37
C HIS A 90 1.18 -10.23 -2.25
N ASN A 91 1.96 -9.18 -2.15
CA ASN A 91 3.09 -9.06 -1.22
C ASN A 91 3.40 -7.60 -0.91
N MET A 92 4.11 -7.40 0.19
CA MET A 92 4.56 -6.06 0.59
C MET A 92 5.40 -5.42 -0.51
N PRO A 93 5.07 -4.18 -0.95
CA PRO A 93 5.81 -3.50 -2.01
C PRO A 93 7.20 -3.06 -1.55
N ALA A 94 8.11 -2.89 -2.52
CA ALA A 94 9.35 -2.17 -2.26
C ALA A 94 9.08 -0.69 -1.94
N PRO A 95 9.81 -0.08 -0.99
CA PRO A 95 9.66 1.34 -0.64
C PRO A 95 9.75 2.27 -1.85
N GLU A 96 10.66 1.98 -2.77
CA GLU A 96 10.86 2.76 -4.00
C GLU A 96 9.63 2.80 -4.90
N LEU A 97 8.83 1.73 -4.92
CA LEU A 97 7.57 1.72 -5.65
C LEU A 97 6.56 2.68 -5.02
N VAL A 98 6.45 2.68 -3.69
CA VAL A 98 5.51 3.53 -2.95
C VAL A 98 5.91 5.00 -3.08
N GLU A 99 7.20 5.32 -2.96
CA GLU A 99 7.75 6.67 -3.16
C GLU A 99 7.46 7.20 -4.57
N LEU A 100 7.66 6.37 -5.59
CA LEU A 100 7.32 6.71 -6.97
C LEU A 100 5.82 6.91 -7.16
N CYS A 101 4.97 6.13 -6.50
CA CYS A 101 3.52 6.32 -6.52
C CYS A 101 3.11 7.64 -5.87
N ASP A 102 3.75 8.03 -4.76
CA ASP A 102 3.56 9.35 -4.14
C ASP A 102 3.93 10.48 -5.11
N GLU A 103 5.09 10.36 -5.76
CA GLU A 103 5.60 11.35 -6.71
C GLU A 103 4.72 11.47 -7.97
N MET A 104 4.35 10.32 -8.54
CA MET A 104 3.63 10.25 -9.82
C MET A 104 2.10 10.34 -9.66
N GLY A 105 1.59 10.33 -8.43
CA GLY A 105 0.16 10.49 -8.13
C GLY A 105 -0.67 9.26 -8.48
N PHE A 106 -0.21 8.07 -8.10
CA PHE A 106 -1.03 6.87 -8.07
C PHE A 106 -1.74 6.73 -6.72
N MET A 107 -2.92 6.12 -6.74
CA MET A 107 -3.57 5.59 -5.54
C MET A 107 -3.12 4.14 -5.36
N MET A 108 -2.80 3.75 -4.12
CA MET A 108 -2.33 2.40 -3.83
C MET A 108 -3.27 1.68 -2.87
N MET A 109 -3.55 0.43 -3.20
CA MET A 109 -4.06 -0.59 -2.30
C MET A 109 -2.88 -1.52 -2.00
N ILE A 110 -2.34 -1.45 -0.80
CA ILE A 110 -1.22 -2.30 -0.39
C ILE A 110 -1.76 -3.58 0.22
N GLU A 111 -1.23 -4.71 -0.27
CA GLU A 111 -1.62 -6.06 0.14
C GLU A 111 -0.36 -6.88 0.44
N PRO A 112 -0.22 -7.41 1.68
CA PRO A 112 0.98 -8.14 2.08
C PRO A 112 0.92 -9.64 1.84
N PHE A 113 -0.29 -10.25 1.75
CA PHE A 113 -0.48 -11.68 1.81
C PHE A 113 -1.26 -12.23 0.61
N ASP A 114 -0.68 -13.21 -0.08
CA ASP A 114 -1.39 -14.03 -1.08
C ASP A 114 -2.16 -15.18 -0.42
N GLU A 115 -1.69 -15.66 0.72
CA GLU A 115 -2.33 -16.69 1.53
C GLU A 115 -2.24 -16.36 3.02
N TRP A 116 -3.07 -16.99 3.83
CA TRP A 116 -3.02 -16.90 5.28
C TRP A 116 -2.40 -18.18 5.88
N ASP A 117 -3.08 -18.74 6.88
CA ASP A 117 -2.69 -19.95 7.63
C ASP A 117 -2.86 -21.25 6.83
N ILE A 118 -3.68 -21.27 5.78
CA ILE A 118 -3.88 -22.42 4.90
C ILE A 118 -3.14 -22.22 3.57
N ALA A 119 -2.39 -23.24 3.19
CA ALA A 119 -1.53 -23.23 2.02
C ALA A 119 -2.28 -23.08 0.70
N LYS A 120 -1.80 -22.18 -0.18
CA LYS A 120 -2.06 -22.20 -1.63
C LYS A 120 -0.95 -22.94 -2.38
N CYS A 121 0.27 -22.95 -1.82
CA CYS A 121 1.41 -23.66 -2.38
C CYS A 121 2.31 -24.21 -1.26
N ASP A 122 3.14 -25.23 -1.58
CA ASP A 122 3.94 -25.97 -0.59
C ASP A 122 4.93 -25.12 0.21
N ASN A 123 5.47 -24.06 -0.39
CA ASN A 123 6.46 -23.19 0.22
C ASN A 123 5.95 -21.75 0.41
N GLY A 124 4.65 -21.61 0.63
CA GLY A 124 4.00 -20.32 0.83
C GLY A 124 4.17 -19.74 2.22
N TYR A 125 3.58 -18.56 2.40
CA TYR A 125 3.66 -17.80 3.64
C TYR A 125 2.92 -18.45 4.81
N HIS A 126 1.95 -19.36 4.56
CA HIS A 126 1.23 -20.12 5.58
C HIS A 126 2.15 -20.74 6.64
N ARG A 127 3.39 -21.12 6.24
CA ARG A 127 4.39 -21.72 7.14
C ARG A 127 4.88 -20.79 8.24
N TYR A 128 4.69 -19.49 8.04
CA TYR A 128 5.16 -18.43 8.94
C TYR A 128 4.02 -17.61 9.51
N PHE A 129 2.80 -17.84 9.02
CA PHE A 129 1.65 -16.96 9.29
C PHE A 129 1.38 -16.77 10.78
N ASP A 130 1.32 -17.86 11.55
CA ASP A 130 1.01 -17.80 12.99
C ASP A 130 2.04 -17.00 13.79
N GLU A 131 3.30 -17.05 13.38
CA GLU A 131 4.39 -16.35 14.08
C GLU A 131 4.59 -14.93 13.59
N TRP A 132 4.44 -14.69 12.28
CA TRP A 132 4.91 -13.47 11.63
C TRP A 132 3.81 -12.54 11.13
N ALA A 133 2.59 -13.00 10.94
CA ALA A 133 1.55 -12.20 10.30
C ALA A 133 1.29 -10.85 10.99
N GLU A 134 1.18 -10.83 12.33
CA GLU A 134 1.01 -9.58 13.06
C GLU A 134 2.25 -8.66 12.95
N ARG A 135 3.44 -9.22 13.08
CA ARG A 135 4.70 -8.47 13.00
C ARG A 135 4.86 -7.82 11.63
N ASP A 136 4.65 -8.59 10.57
CA ASP A 136 4.79 -8.12 9.20
C ASP A 136 3.73 -7.08 8.85
N MET A 137 2.47 -7.33 9.27
CA MET A 137 1.39 -6.37 9.08
C MET A 137 1.67 -5.04 9.80
N VAL A 138 2.07 -5.08 11.07
CA VAL A 138 2.39 -3.88 11.86
C VAL A 138 3.56 -3.12 11.23
N ASN A 139 4.61 -3.83 10.81
CA ASN A 139 5.77 -3.23 10.15
C ASN A 139 5.36 -2.52 8.86
N MET A 140 4.57 -3.18 8.00
CA MET A 140 4.07 -2.62 6.76
C MET A 140 3.21 -1.37 6.99
N LEU A 141 2.24 -1.45 7.91
CA LEU A 141 1.34 -0.34 8.23
C LEU A 141 2.13 0.87 8.73
N ARG A 142 3.04 0.68 9.67
CA ARG A 142 3.89 1.76 10.23
C ARG A 142 4.82 2.35 9.20
N HIS A 143 5.32 1.53 8.27
CA HIS A 143 6.21 2.00 7.22
C HIS A 143 5.48 2.88 6.20
N TYR A 144 4.26 2.50 5.79
CA TYR A 144 3.57 3.14 4.68
C TYR A 144 2.38 4.05 5.05
N ARG A 145 1.95 4.09 6.30
CA ARG A 145 0.79 4.91 6.70
C ARG A 145 0.97 6.43 6.50
N ASN A 146 2.19 6.91 6.33
CA ASN A 146 2.46 8.33 6.02
C ASN A 146 2.54 8.62 4.52
N ASN A 147 2.52 7.59 3.66
CA ASN A 147 2.56 7.77 2.22
C ASN A 147 1.18 8.20 1.69
N PRO A 148 1.05 9.35 1.04
CA PRO A 148 -0.24 9.86 0.57
C PRO A 148 -0.86 9.03 -0.56
N SER A 149 -0.07 8.29 -1.33
CA SER A 149 -0.56 7.37 -2.36
C SER A 149 -1.36 6.21 -1.77
N VAL A 150 -1.03 5.76 -0.57
CA VAL A 150 -1.72 4.63 0.07
C VAL A 150 -3.10 5.07 0.54
N VAL A 151 -4.14 4.52 -0.06
CA VAL A 151 -5.55 4.87 0.21
C VAL A 151 -6.37 3.73 0.80
N MET A 152 -5.84 2.51 0.78
CA MET A 152 -6.55 1.32 1.24
C MET A 152 -5.54 0.23 1.64
N TRP A 153 -5.90 -0.58 2.62
CA TRP A 153 -5.19 -1.79 3.00
C TRP A 153 -5.97 -3.01 2.52
N SER A 154 -5.29 -3.97 1.90
CA SER A 154 -5.85 -5.28 1.58
C SER A 154 -5.17 -6.33 2.45
N ILE A 155 -5.95 -7.23 3.05
CA ILE A 155 -5.45 -8.18 4.04
C ILE A 155 -5.23 -9.60 3.49
N GLY A 156 -5.56 -9.84 2.22
CA GLY A 156 -5.35 -11.16 1.60
C GLY A 156 -5.93 -11.24 0.20
N ASN A 157 -5.56 -12.30 -0.51
CA ASN A 157 -5.98 -12.59 -1.86
C ASN A 157 -6.48 -14.04 -1.99
N GLU A 158 -7.75 -14.21 -2.40
CA GLU A 158 -8.31 -15.53 -2.77
C GLU A 158 -7.94 -16.64 -1.80
N VAL A 159 -8.03 -16.36 -0.50
CA VAL A 159 -7.57 -17.28 0.54
C VAL A 159 -8.46 -18.52 0.61
N PRO A 160 -7.91 -19.74 0.80
CA PRO A 160 -8.69 -20.98 0.78
C PRO A 160 -9.83 -21.02 1.79
N THR A 161 -9.74 -20.26 2.88
CA THR A 161 -10.72 -20.20 3.96
C THR A 161 -11.74 -19.07 3.84
N GLN A 162 -11.78 -18.32 2.73
CA GLN A 162 -12.61 -17.13 2.56
C GLN A 162 -14.10 -17.30 2.87
N CYS A 163 -14.64 -18.50 2.69
CA CYS A 163 -16.05 -18.82 2.94
C CYS A 163 -16.26 -19.64 4.24
N SER A 164 -15.30 -19.63 5.16
CA SER A 164 -15.36 -20.43 6.39
C SER A 164 -15.37 -19.55 7.66
N ALA A 165 -15.79 -20.16 8.77
CA ALA A 165 -15.73 -19.50 10.07
C ALA A 165 -14.28 -19.22 10.53
N GLU A 166 -13.34 -20.05 10.14
CA GLU A 166 -11.92 -19.90 10.40
C GLU A 166 -11.37 -18.68 9.63
N GLY A 167 -11.67 -18.59 8.34
CA GLY A 167 -11.29 -17.43 7.53
C GLY A 167 -11.86 -16.12 8.04
N TYR A 168 -13.10 -16.13 8.56
CA TYR A 168 -13.66 -14.95 9.21
C TYR A 168 -12.84 -14.52 10.45
N LYS A 169 -12.37 -15.45 11.27
CA LYS A 169 -11.51 -15.14 12.43
C LYS A 169 -10.19 -14.51 12.01
N VAL A 170 -9.55 -15.08 10.99
CA VAL A 170 -8.30 -14.54 10.46
C VAL A 170 -8.52 -13.15 9.85
N ALA A 171 -9.58 -12.96 9.06
CA ALA A 171 -9.94 -11.67 8.51
C ALA A 171 -10.17 -10.61 9.60
N SER A 172 -10.92 -10.95 10.66
CA SER A 172 -11.15 -10.06 11.80
C SER A 172 -9.85 -9.71 12.51
N PHE A 173 -8.99 -10.69 12.78
CA PHE A 173 -7.67 -10.48 13.40
C PHE A 173 -6.81 -9.49 12.58
N LEU A 174 -6.68 -9.70 11.27
CA LEU A 174 -5.89 -8.82 10.41
C LEU A 174 -6.52 -7.42 10.27
N GLN A 175 -7.85 -7.34 10.20
CA GLN A 175 -8.58 -6.07 10.18
C GLN A 175 -8.37 -5.27 11.46
N ASP A 176 -8.40 -5.93 12.62
CA ASP A 176 -8.19 -5.30 13.91
C ASP A 176 -6.77 -4.72 14.02
N ILE A 177 -5.77 -5.41 13.49
CA ILE A 177 -4.40 -4.88 13.38
C ILE A 177 -4.38 -3.62 12.51
N CYS A 178 -5.02 -3.65 11.34
CA CYS A 178 -5.11 -2.48 10.47
C CYS A 178 -5.73 -1.28 11.18
N HIS A 179 -6.89 -1.48 11.82
CA HIS A 179 -7.60 -0.40 12.51
C HIS A 179 -6.85 0.14 13.74
N ARG A 180 -6.11 -0.72 14.43
CA ARG A 180 -5.27 -0.32 15.56
C ARG A 180 -4.09 0.55 15.12
N GLU A 181 -3.43 0.19 14.03
CA GLU A 181 -2.20 0.87 13.56
C GLU A 181 -2.51 2.06 12.64
N ASP A 182 -3.62 1.99 11.90
CA ASP A 182 -4.08 3.05 11.00
C ASP A 182 -5.62 3.09 10.88
N PRO A 183 -6.29 3.84 11.76
CA PRO A 183 -7.75 3.97 11.72
C PRO A 183 -8.25 4.87 10.58
N THR A 184 -7.37 5.41 9.75
CA THR A 184 -7.72 6.42 8.74
C THR A 184 -8.05 5.84 7.37
N ARG A 185 -7.69 4.58 7.13
CA ARG A 185 -7.87 3.91 5.83
C ARG A 185 -8.81 2.73 5.94
N PRO A 186 -9.62 2.51 4.89
CA PRO A 186 -10.45 1.31 4.81
C PRO A 186 -9.60 0.06 4.61
N VAL A 187 -10.17 -1.07 5.01
CA VAL A 187 -9.59 -2.41 4.87
C VAL A 187 -10.47 -3.21 3.92
N THR A 188 -9.84 -4.00 3.07
CA THR A 188 -10.51 -4.92 2.14
C THR A 188 -9.74 -6.24 2.04
N CYS A 189 -10.29 -7.20 1.33
CA CYS A 189 -9.65 -8.46 0.95
C CYS A 189 -10.05 -8.81 -0.49
N GLY A 190 -9.13 -9.37 -1.26
CA GLY A 190 -9.46 -9.97 -2.55
C GLY A 190 -10.16 -11.32 -2.32
N MET A 191 -11.41 -11.42 -2.72
CA MET A 191 -12.22 -12.65 -2.63
C MET A 191 -12.64 -13.07 -4.03
N ASP A 192 -12.86 -14.38 -4.26
CA ASP A 192 -13.48 -14.93 -5.45
C ASP A 192 -15.01 -14.75 -5.46
#